data_119128942b09a42827c918120dc2ad11
#
_entry.id   119128942b09a42827c918120dc2ad11
#
_cell.length_a   1.000
_cell.length_b   1.000
_cell.length_c   1.000
_cell.angle_alpha   90.00
_cell.angle_beta   90.00
_cell.angle_gamma   90.00
#
_symmetry.space_group_name_H-M   'P 1'
#
loop_
_entity.id
_entity.type
_entity.pdbx_description
1 polymer ?
#
loop_
_entity_poly.entity_id
_entity_poly.type
_entity_poly.pdbx_seq_one_letter_code
_entity_poly.pdbx_strand_id
1 'polypeptide(L)'
;MTRPKLLNRPERRRALLAAAARAFARGGFAATSLAEVAAEAGVSRVLIYRHFDSKEQLYRTVLEQTRDDLMRATGGPDKLEPSSLTALVEFARQHPDEFQLFFRHAGREPDFRAHADWLRVAMTETTQQYLREVLADHRLRAWASELVPSVVIEAILAWIEAGFPQHDRAADTIAAVISGVIEAIGQAGRPDGS
;
A
#
# COMPACT_ATOMS: atom_id res chain seq x y z
N MET A 1 39.09 -0.09 -1.15
CA MET A 1 38.09 -0.31 -2.25
C MET A 1 37.47 -1.68 -2.02
N THR A 2 36.25 -1.68 -1.46
CA THR A 2 35.52 -2.93 -1.15
C THR A 2 34.93 -3.47 -2.45
N ARG A 3 35.30 -4.69 -2.84
CA ARG A 3 34.68 -5.37 -4.00
C ARG A 3 33.16 -5.42 -3.83
N PRO A 4 32.35 -5.03 -4.82
CA PRO A 4 30.90 -5.18 -4.74
C PRO A 4 30.58 -6.67 -4.56
N LYS A 5 29.84 -6.99 -3.49
CA LYS A 5 29.34 -8.33 -3.20
C LYS A 5 28.48 -8.78 -4.39
N LEU A 6 28.90 -9.80 -5.09
CA LEU A 6 28.13 -10.40 -6.18
C LEU A 6 26.83 -10.95 -5.58
N LEU A 7 25.71 -10.27 -5.87
CA LEU A 7 24.37 -10.71 -5.47
C LEU A 7 24.10 -12.11 -6.05
N ASN A 8 23.54 -13.00 -5.24
CA ASN A 8 23.04 -14.29 -5.73
C ASN A 8 21.79 -14.09 -6.62
N ARG A 9 21.32 -15.14 -7.28
CA ARG A 9 20.19 -15.07 -8.22
C ARG A 9 18.90 -14.52 -7.59
N PRO A 10 18.48 -14.96 -6.38
CA PRO A 10 17.33 -14.38 -5.68
C PRO A 10 17.50 -12.91 -5.30
N GLU A 11 18.69 -12.52 -4.81
CA GLU A 11 18.98 -11.12 -4.44
C GLU A 11 18.94 -10.21 -5.66
N ARG A 12 19.48 -10.64 -6.80
CA ARG A 12 19.39 -9.90 -8.07
C ARG A 12 17.96 -9.72 -8.53
N ARG A 13 17.13 -10.77 -8.42
CA ARG A 13 15.71 -10.69 -8.78
C ARG A 13 14.98 -9.68 -7.89
N ARG A 14 15.21 -9.69 -6.58
CA ARG A 14 14.63 -8.70 -5.66
C ARG A 14 15.07 -7.27 -5.99
N ALA A 15 16.35 -7.06 -6.24
CA ALA A 15 16.89 -5.76 -6.62
C ALA A 15 16.28 -5.23 -7.93
N LEU A 16 16.05 -6.12 -8.90
CA LEU A 16 15.37 -5.77 -10.15
C LEU A 16 13.90 -5.40 -9.92
N LEU A 17 13.17 -6.15 -9.09
CA LEU A 17 11.77 -5.85 -8.75
C LEU A 17 11.64 -4.52 -7.99
N ALA A 18 12.53 -4.24 -7.03
CA ALA A 18 12.56 -2.97 -6.32
C ALA A 18 12.86 -1.79 -7.27
N ALA A 19 13.80 -1.94 -8.20
CA ALA A 19 14.06 -0.93 -9.22
C ALA A 19 12.84 -0.73 -10.16
N ALA A 20 12.16 -1.81 -10.53
CA ALA A 20 10.93 -1.74 -11.32
C ALA A 20 9.82 -1.02 -10.53
N ALA A 21 9.65 -1.30 -9.24
CA ALA A 21 8.71 -0.60 -8.37
C ALA A 21 8.97 0.91 -8.37
N ARG A 22 10.22 1.36 -8.18
CA ARG A 22 10.61 2.77 -8.23
C ARG A 22 10.27 3.40 -9.59
N ALA A 23 10.59 2.73 -10.69
CA ALA A 23 10.29 3.25 -12.02
C ALA A 23 8.77 3.39 -12.24
N PHE A 24 8.01 2.38 -11.91
CA PHE A 24 6.55 2.38 -12.04
C PHE A 24 5.84 3.32 -11.06
N ALA A 25 6.37 3.52 -9.85
CA ALA A 25 5.79 4.45 -8.87
C ALA A 25 5.82 5.90 -9.35
N ARG A 26 6.80 6.28 -10.20
CA ARG A 26 6.89 7.64 -10.76
C ARG A 26 5.86 7.95 -11.84
N GLY A 27 5.51 6.97 -12.67
CA GLY A 27 4.69 7.24 -13.87
C GLY A 27 3.51 6.30 -14.08
N GLY A 28 3.34 5.28 -13.24
CA GLY A 28 2.36 4.22 -13.44
C GLY A 28 2.78 3.25 -14.58
N PHE A 29 1.89 2.29 -14.83
CA PHE A 29 2.14 1.28 -15.87
C PHE A 29 2.26 1.89 -17.26
N ALA A 30 1.30 2.73 -17.66
CA ALA A 30 1.20 3.21 -19.04
C ALA A 30 2.42 4.05 -19.46
N ALA A 31 2.86 4.99 -18.62
CA ALA A 31 3.92 5.94 -18.95
C ALA A 31 5.35 5.39 -18.79
N THR A 32 5.53 4.27 -18.07
CA THR A 32 6.87 3.71 -17.82
C THR A 32 7.26 2.70 -18.88
N SER A 33 8.46 2.84 -19.45
CA SER A 33 9.04 1.89 -20.41
C SER A 33 9.99 0.90 -19.76
N LEU A 34 10.21 -0.28 -20.38
CA LEU A 34 11.24 -1.24 -19.93
C LEU A 34 12.67 -0.68 -20.04
N ALA A 35 12.89 0.36 -20.86
CA ALA A 35 14.18 1.05 -20.93
C ALA A 35 14.45 1.84 -19.64
N GLU A 36 13.43 2.53 -19.12
CA GLU A 36 13.52 3.26 -17.86
C GLU A 36 13.71 2.32 -16.68
N VAL A 37 12.99 1.19 -16.66
CA VAL A 37 13.20 0.13 -15.64
C VAL A 37 14.63 -0.41 -15.70
N ALA A 38 15.17 -0.66 -16.91
CA ALA A 38 16.54 -1.15 -17.07
C ALA A 38 17.57 -0.13 -16.56
N ALA A 39 17.36 1.16 -16.89
CA ALA A 39 18.21 2.26 -16.40
C ALA A 39 18.17 2.36 -14.88
N GLU A 40 16.97 2.32 -14.27
CA GLU A 40 16.77 2.34 -12.81
C GLU A 40 17.46 1.16 -12.11
N ALA A 41 17.40 -0.03 -12.72
CA ALA A 41 18.02 -1.23 -12.19
C ALA A 41 19.53 -1.32 -12.47
N GLY A 42 20.09 -0.42 -13.27
CA GLY A 42 21.49 -0.50 -13.72
C GLY A 42 21.82 -1.74 -14.54
N VAL A 43 20.85 -2.24 -15.33
CA VAL A 43 20.99 -3.45 -16.14
C VAL A 43 20.65 -3.20 -17.61
N SER A 44 21.00 -4.15 -18.49
CA SER A 44 20.54 -4.08 -19.88
C SER A 44 19.08 -4.52 -20.04
N ARG A 45 18.37 -3.96 -21.03
CA ARG A 45 17.02 -4.43 -21.41
C ARG A 45 16.98 -5.93 -21.73
N VAL A 46 18.04 -6.47 -22.30
CA VAL A 46 18.17 -7.91 -22.60
C VAL A 46 18.10 -8.74 -21.31
N LEU A 47 18.64 -8.23 -20.21
CA LEU A 47 18.58 -8.94 -18.94
C LEU A 47 17.12 -8.97 -18.41
N ILE A 48 16.37 -7.89 -18.57
CA ILE A 48 14.94 -7.87 -18.18
C ILE A 48 14.17 -8.93 -18.99
N TYR A 49 14.32 -8.95 -20.33
CA TYR A 49 13.66 -9.93 -21.19
C TYR A 49 14.06 -11.39 -20.94
N ARG A 50 15.20 -11.64 -20.28
CA ARG A 50 15.57 -13.00 -19.81
C ARG A 50 14.73 -13.48 -18.61
N HIS A 51 14.11 -12.55 -17.90
CA HIS A 51 13.35 -12.84 -16.68
C HIS A 51 11.86 -12.60 -16.80
N PHE A 52 11.45 -11.77 -17.75
CA PHE A 52 10.06 -11.35 -17.94
C PHE A 52 9.76 -11.24 -19.43
N ASP A 53 8.68 -11.88 -19.88
CA ASP A 53 8.29 -11.92 -21.27
C ASP A 53 7.71 -10.57 -21.76
N SER A 54 7.17 -9.76 -20.83
CA SER A 54 6.57 -8.48 -21.16
C SER A 54 6.64 -7.49 -19.97
N LYS A 55 6.32 -6.22 -20.25
CA LYS A 55 6.15 -5.17 -19.25
C LYS A 55 5.03 -5.50 -18.28
N GLU A 56 3.94 -6.04 -18.80
CA GLU A 56 2.77 -6.48 -18.03
C GLU A 56 3.14 -7.57 -17.02
N GLN A 57 3.92 -8.56 -17.45
CA GLN A 57 4.38 -9.63 -16.56
C GLN A 57 5.29 -9.08 -15.45
N LEU A 58 6.22 -8.20 -15.79
CA LEU A 58 7.09 -7.54 -14.80
C LEU A 58 6.25 -6.74 -13.79
N TYR A 59 5.33 -5.90 -14.27
CA TYR A 59 4.46 -5.08 -13.44
C TYR A 59 3.63 -5.95 -12.49
N ARG A 60 2.96 -6.98 -13.02
CA ARG A 60 2.20 -7.95 -12.23
C ARG A 60 3.05 -8.61 -11.15
N THR A 61 4.27 -9.03 -11.50
CA THR A 61 5.19 -9.65 -10.53
C THR A 61 5.58 -8.67 -9.42
N VAL A 62 5.77 -7.39 -9.73
CA VAL A 62 6.02 -6.36 -8.69
C VAL A 62 4.82 -6.24 -7.75
N LEU A 63 3.60 -6.16 -8.29
CA LEU A 63 2.38 -6.06 -7.49
C LEU A 63 2.15 -7.30 -6.61
N GLU A 64 2.37 -8.51 -7.15
CA GLU A 64 2.27 -9.76 -6.41
C GLU A 64 3.29 -9.80 -5.26
N GLN A 65 4.53 -9.41 -5.52
CA GLN A 65 5.56 -9.33 -4.48
C GLN A 65 5.20 -8.31 -3.40
N THR A 66 4.75 -7.12 -3.80
CA THR A 66 4.31 -6.07 -2.85
C THR A 66 3.16 -6.56 -1.99
N ARG A 67 2.16 -7.22 -2.59
CA ARG A 67 1.05 -7.83 -1.86
C ARG A 67 1.54 -8.83 -0.82
N ASP A 68 2.42 -9.76 -1.22
CA ASP A 68 2.92 -10.82 -0.34
C ASP A 68 3.79 -10.24 0.80
N ASP A 69 4.51 -9.14 0.54
CA ASP A 69 5.29 -8.43 1.54
C ASP A 69 4.38 -7.67 2.52
N LEU A 70 3.31 -7.02 2.03
CA LEU A 70 2.26 -6.40 2.84
C LEU A 70 1.56 -7.42 3.74
N MET A 71 1.13 -8.56 3.18
CA MET A 71 0.51 -9.64 3.96
C MET A 71 1.43 -10.14 5.07
N ARG A 72 2.70 -10.28 4.78
CA ARG A 72 3.70 -10.73 5.76
C ARG A 72 3.90 -9.69 6.87
N ALA A 73 3.93 -8.42 6.51
CA ALA A 73 4.12 -7.33 7.47
C ALA A 73 2.89 -7.14 8.38
N THR A 74 1.68 -7.18 7.82
CA THR A 74 0.42 -6.90 8.55
C THR A 74 -0.24 -8.13 9.18
N GLY A 75 0.26 -9.33 8.91
CA GLY A 75 -0.34 -10.59 9.33
C GLY A 75 -1.47 -11.10 8.42
N GLY A 76 -1.74 -10.38 7.33
CA GLY A 76 -2.78 -10.70 6.35
C GLY A 76 -4.19 -10.24 6.73
N PRO A 77 -5.16 -10.37 5.81
CA PRO A 77 -6.50 -9.79 5.97
C PRO A 77 -7.28 -10.37 7.14
N ASP A 78 -7.10 -11.65 7.45
CA ASP A 78 -7.83 -12.33 8.54
C ASP A 78 -7.31 -11.98 9.94
N LYS A 79 -6.22 -11.20 10.03
CA LYS A 79 -5.55 -10.82 11.28
C LYS A 79 -5.34 -9.32 11.43
N LEU A 80 -6.16 -8.51 10.74
CA LEU A 80 -6.07 -7.06 10.89
C LEU A 80 -6.50 -6.66 12.31
N GLU A 81 -5.53 -6.19 13.09
CA GLU A 81 -5.67 -5.70 14.44
C GLU A 81 -5.22 -4.23 14.51
N PRO A 82 -5.44 -3.50 15.60
CA PRO A 82 -4.89 -2.15 15.76
C PRO A 82 -3.37 -2.06 15.53
N SER A 83 -2.63 -3.12 15.87
CA SER A 83 -1.19 -3.27 15.60
C SER A 83 -0.85 -3.32 14.10
N SER A 84 -1.79 -3.71 13.25
CA SER A 84 -1.60 -3.78 11.80
C SER A 84 -1.41 -2.40 11.17
N LEU A 85 -1.96 -1.32 11.77
CA LEU A 85 -1.71 0.05 11.34
C LEU A 85 -0.23 0.41 11.50
N THR A 86 0.36 0.12 12.64
CA THR A 86 1.80 0.35 12.88
C THR A 86 2.65 -0.43 11.87
N ALA A 87 2.30 -1.68 11.61
CA ALA A 87 2.99 -2.51 10.62
C ALA A 87 2.83 -1.97 9.18
N LEU A 88 1.67 -1.43 8.85
CA LEU A 88 1.40 -0.82 7.53
C LEU A 88 2.20 0.48 7.34
N VAL A 89 2.27 1.33 8.37
CA VAL A 89 3.07 2.56 8.37
C VAL A 89 4.57 2.23 8.26
N GLU A 90 5.03 1.23 8.99
CA GLU A 90 6.43 0.79 8.91
C GLU A 90 6.77 0.18 7.55
N PHE A 91 5.86 -0.60 6.95
CA PHE A 91 6.02 -1.08 5.58
C PHE A 91 6.15 0.09 4.60
N ALA A 92 5.27 1.08 4.69
CA ALA A 92 5.28 2.27 3.84
C ALA A 92 6.59 3.07 3.99
N ARG A 93 7.14 3.13 5.20
CA ARG A 93 8.43 3.77 5.47
C ARG A 93 9.61 3.03 4.82
N GLN A 94 9.59 1.70 4.88
CA GLN A 94 10.66 0.85 4.33
C GLN A 94 10.56 0.67 2.81
N HIS A 95 9.34 0.69 2.26
CA HIS A 95 8.99 0.39 0.88
C HIS A 95 8.07 1.46 0.28
N PRO A 96 8.47 2.75 0.27
CA PRO A 96 7.57 3.84 -0.15
C PRO A 96 7.14 3.75 -1.61
N ASP A 97 8.03 3.32 -2.49
CA ASP A 97 7.73 3.20 -3.92
C ASP A 97 6.76 2.05 -4.20
N GLU A 98 6.94 0.91 -3.53
CA GLU A 98 6.04 -0.24 -3.61
C GLU A 98 4.65 0.13 -3.06
N PHE A 99 4.61 0.87 -1.94
CA PHE A 99 3.35 1.34 -1.35
C PHE A 99 2.62 2.29 -2.30
N GLN A 100 3.30 3.30 -2.86
CA GLN A 100 2.72 4.23 -3.81
C GLN A 100 2.26 3.52 -5.09
N LEU A 101 3.07 2.62 -5.63
CA LEU A 101 2.72 1.83 -6.79
C LEU A 101 1.42 1.05 -6.57
N PHE A 102 1.33 0.36 -5.44
CA PHE A 102 0.22 -0.52 -5.12
C PHE A 102 -1.08 0.26 -4.90
N PHE A 103 -1.06 1.30 -4.07
CA PHE A 103 -2.28 2.00 -3.67
C PHE A 103 -2.66 3.17 -4.60
N ARG A 104 -1.70 3.84 -5.22
CA ARG A 104 -1.97 4.98 -6.09
C ARG A 104 -2.15 4.60 -7.54
N HIS A 105 -1.33 3.70 -8.06
CA HIS A 105 -1.30 3.37 -9.48
C HIS A 105 -2.12 2.12 -9.82
N ALA A 106 -1.87 0.97 -9.16
CA ALA A 106 -2.52 -0.29 -9.50
C ALA A 106 -4.04 -0.23 -9.43
N GLY A 107 -4.61 0.47 -8.43
CA GLY A 107 -6.05 0.63 -8.28
C GLY A 107 -6.73 1.43 -9.41
N ARG A 108 -5.95 2.21 -10.17
CA ARG A 108 -6.44 3.02 -11.32
C ARG A 108 -6.27 2.30 -12.67
N GLU A 109 -5.52 1.22 -12.70
CA GLU A 109 -5.22 0.44 -13.90
C GLU A 109 -6.21 -0.73 -14.00
N PRO A 110 -7.13 -0.79 -14.98
CA PRO A 110 -8.19 -1.80 -15.03
C PRO A 110 -7.69 -3.23 -14.93
N ASP A 111 -6.57 -3.54 -15.62
CA ASP A 111 -5.99 -4.88 -15.68
C ASP A 111 -5.29 -5.32 -14.39
N PHE A 112 -5.00 -4.38 -13.50
CA PHE A 112 -4.23 -4.61 -12.27
C PHE A 112 -4.99 -4.27 -10.99
N ARG A 113 -6.16 -3.65 -11.09
CA ARG A 113 -6.99 -3.21 -9.95
C ARG A 113 -7.22 -4.32 -8.93
N ALA A 114 -7.47 -5.54 -9.40
CA ALA A 114 -7.74 -6.68 -8.52
C ALA A 114 -6.60 -6.95 -7.50
N HIS A 115 -5.36 -6.55 -7.81
CA HIS A 115 -4.25 -6.70 -6.86
C HIS A 115 -4.36 -5.76 -5.66
N ALA A 116 -4.92 -4.57 -5.83
CA ALA A 116 -5.14 -3.61 -4.74
C ALA A 116 -6.48 -3.79 -4.03
N ASP A 117 -7.51 -4.20 -4.77
CA ASP A 117 -8.89 -4.32 -4.27
C ASP A 117 -9.03 -5.33 -3.13
N TRP A 118 -8.31 -6.45 -3.15
CA TRP A 118 -8.43 -7.48 -2.12
C TRP A 118 -8.07 -6.93 -0.72
N LEU A 119 -7.01 -6.11 -0.61
CA LEU A 119 -6.62 -5.52 0.68
C LEU A 119 -7.63 -4.46 1.12
N ARG A 120 -8.13 -3.65 0.18
CA ARG A 120 -9.18 -2.67 0.46
C ARG A 120 -10.44 -3.36 1.00
N VAL A 121 -10.86 -4.45 0.36
CA VAL A 121 -12.01 -5.25 0.83
C VAL A 121 -11.78 -5.79 2.23
N ALA A 122 -10.62 -6.38 2.49
CA ALA A 122 -10.27 -6.90 3.81
C ALA A 122 -10.25 -5.81 4.90
N MET A 123 -9.70 -4.63 4.59
CA MET A 123 -9.73 -3.48 5.51
C MET A 123 -11.15 -3.00 5.77
N THR A 124 -12.01 -2.94 4.74
CA THR A 124 -13.43 -2.57 4.86
C THR A 124 -14.17 -3.56 5.75
N GLU A 125 -14.02 -4.86 5.54
CA GLU A 125 -14.66 -5.92 6.34
C GLU A 125 -14.24 -5.87 7.81
N THR A 126 -12.93 -5.73 8.07
CA THR A 126 -12.40 -5.60 9.43
C THR A 126 -12.91 -4.33 10.10
N THR A 127 -12.90 -3.20 9.40
CA THR A 127 -13.44 -1.95 9.92
C THR A 127 -14.93 -2.08 10.23
N GLN A 128 -15.70 -2.71 9.35
CA GLN A 128 -17.11 -2.96 9.55
C GLN A 128 -17.37 -3.80 10.81
N GLN A 129 -16.55 -4.81 11.04
CA GLN A 129 -16.66 -5.66 12.24
C GLN A 129 -16.36 -4.87 13.52
N TYR A 130 -15.30 -4.08 13.54
CA TYR A 130 -14.93 -3.21 14.65
C TYR A 130 -16.03 -2.17 14.95
N LEU A 131 -16.58 -1.54 13.93
CA LEU A 131 -17.60 -0.51 14.07
C LEU A 131 -18.97 -1.03 14.52
N ARG A 132 -19.22 -2.34 14.53
CA ARG A 132 -20.48 -2.91 15.08
C ARG A 132 -20.69 -2.56 16.54
N GLU A 133 -19.60 -2.47 17.31
CA GLU A 133 -19.65 -2.15 18.73
C GLU A 133 -19.71 -0.65 19.01
N VAL A 134 -19.35 0.18 18.02
CA VAL A 134 -19.20 1.63 18.17
C VAL A 134 -20.35 2.41 17.53
N LEU A 135 -20.86 1.94 16.39
CA LEU A 135 -21.90 2.61 15.61
C LEU A 135 -23.15 1.72 15.49
N ALA A 136 -24.23 2.13 16.15
CA ALA A 136 -25.52 1.40 16.09
C ALA A 136 -26.18 1.52 14.73
N ASP A 137 -26.15 2.70 14.09
CA ASP A 137 -26.75 2.93 12.78
C ASP A 137 -25.98 2.17 11.69
N HIS A 138 -26.70 1.29 10.96
CA HIS A 138 -26.10 0.43 9.95
C HIS A 138 -25.64 1.21 8.69
N ARG A 139 -26.28 2.34 8.35
CA ARG A 139 -25.91 3.16 7.19
C ARG A 139 -24.64 3.94 7.47
N LEU A 140 -24.56 4.54 8.67
CA LEU A 140 -23.33 5.20 9.13
C LEU A 140 -22.17 4.22 9.23
N ARG A 141 -22.42 3.02 9.74
CA ARG A 141 -21.39 1.97 9.82
C ARG A 141 -20.91 1.53 8.44
N ALA A 142 -21.82 1.32 7.48
CA ALA A 142 -21.43 0.96 6.11
C ALA A 142 -20.58 2.06 5.46
N TRP A 143 -20.99 3.32 5.59
CA TRP A 143 -20.22 4.47 5.09
C TRP A 143 -18.85 4.59 5.77
N ALA A 144 -18.80 4.54 7.10
CA ALA A 144 -17.56 4.62 7.86
C ALA A 144 -16.58 3.47 7.51
N SER A 145 -17.12 2.28 7.22
CA SER A 145 -16.30 1.11 6.83
C SER A 145 -15.57 1.29 5.50
N GLU A 146 -16.12 2.08 4.58
CA GLU A 146 -15.45 2.45 3.32
C GLU A 146 -14.53 3.67 3.51
N LEU A 147 -14.95 4.62 4.35
CA LEU A 147 -14.19 5.85 4.57
C LEU A 147 -12.89 5.62 5.33
N VAL A 148 -12.92 4.87 6.42
CA VAL A 148 -11.76 4.67 7.32
C VAL A 148 -10.56 4.07 6.58
N PRO A 149 -10.67 2.98 5.82
CA PRO A 149 -9.55 2.46 5.03
C PRO A 149 -8.99 3.47 4.03
N SER A 150 -9.88 4.25 3.39
CA SER A 150 -9.47 5.30 2.46
C SER A 150 -8.66 6.39 3.16
N VAL A 151 -9.10 6.85 4.34
CA VAL A 151 -8.37 7.83 5.16
C VAL A 151 -7.00 7.29 5.57
N VAL A 152 -6.91 6.02 5.99
CA VAL A 152 -5.64 5.37 6.35
C VAL A 152 -4.65 5.43 5.20
N ILE A 153 -5.07 4.94 4.02
CA ILE A 153 -4.20 4.87 2.85
C ILE A 153 -3.76 6.25 2.40
N GLU A 154 -4.69 7.20 2.28
CA GLU A 154 -4.37 8.56 1.84
C GLU A 154 -3.49 9.31 2.87
N ALA A 155 -3.69 9.10 4.17
CA ALA A 155 -2.83 9.67 5.20
C ALA A 155 -1.39 9.15 5.09
N ILE A 156 -1.20 7.86 4.84
CA ILE A 156 0.13 7.28 4.64
C ILE A 156 0.76 7.79 3.34
N LEU A 157 0.01 7.87 2.24
CA LEU A 157 0.51 8.40 0.97
C LEU A 157 0.95 9.86 1.12
N ALA A 158 0.13 10.71 1.76
CA ALA A 158 0.48 12.10 2.05
C ALA A 158 1.73 12.22 2.95
N TRP A 159 1.87 11.32 3.92
CA TRP A 159 3.03 11.27 4.79
C TRP A 159 4.33 10.91 4.04
N ILE A 160 4.26 9.95 3.10
CA ILE A 160 5.39 9.62 2.20
C ILE A 160 5.76 10.84 1.37
N GLU A 161 4.80 11.52 0.74
CA GLU A 161 5.01 12.70 -0.10
C GLU A 161 5.60 13.88 0.66
N ALA A 162 5.24 14.03 1.93
CA ALA A 162 5.80 15.05 2.81
C ALA A 162 7.22 14.73 3.31
N GLY A 163 7.82 13.60 2.90
CA GLY A 163 9.17 13.21 3.29
C GLY A 163 9.27 12.66 4.72
N PHE A 164 8.25 11.95 5.17
CA PHE A 164 8.23 11.23 6.46
C PHE A 164 8.36 12.11 7.71
N PRO A 165 7.61 13.21 7.84
CA PRO A 165 7.70 14.05 9.02
C PRO A 165 7.34 13.24 10.28
N GLN A 166 8.08 13.47 11.39
CA GLN A 166 7.85 12.83 12.68
C GLN A 166 7.64 11.30 12.59
N HIS A 167 8.51 10.61 11.89
CA HIS A 167 8.36 9.18 11.56
C HIS A 167 8.10 8.29 12.79
N ASP A 168 8.66 8.61 13.95
CA ASP A 168 8.44 7.86 15.21
C ASP A 168 7.01 7.94 15.74
N ARG A 169 6.22 8.94 15.30
CA ARG A 169 4.86 9.20 15.76
C ARG A 169 3.80 9.07 14.67
N ALA A 170 4.21 8.69 13.46
CA ALA A 170 3.31 8.67 12.31
C ALA A 170 2.11 7.72 12.53
N ALA A 171 2.35 6.51 13.04
CA ALA A 171 1.29 5.55 13.32
C ALA A 171 0.30 6.07 14.36
N ASP A 172 0.79 6.65 15.46
CA ASP A 172 -0.06 7.23 16.51
C ASP A 172 -0.87 8.42 15.99
N THR A 173 -0.24 9.27 15.18
CA THR A 173 -0.93 10.43 14.58
C THR A 173 -2.04 9.99 13.65
N ILE A 174 -1.79 9.00 12.78
CA ILE A 174 -2.80 8.45 11.86
C ILE A 174 -3.91 7.77 12.67
N ALA A 175 -3.57 7.01 13.70
CA ALA A 175 -4.56 6.39 14.61
C ALA A 175 -5.48 7.44 15.27
N ALA A 176 -4.90 8.56 15.73
CA ALA A 176 -5.68 9.65 16.31
C ALA A 176 -6.62 10.31 15.30
N VAL A 177 -6.18 10.50 14.05
CA VAL A 177 -7.05 11.01 12.96
C VAL A 177 -8.22 10.06 12.72
N ILE A 178 -7.97 8.75 12.63
CA ILE A 178 -9.01 7.73 12.43
C ILE A 178 -10.01 7.74 13.58
N SER A 179 -9.55 7.80 14.82
CA SER A 179 -10.40 7.89 16.01
C SER A 179 -11.30 9.11 15.95
N GLY A 180 -10.74 10.28 15.60
CA GLY A 180 -11.52 11.50 15.43
C GLY A 180 -12.59 11.40 14.32
N VAL A 181 -12.27 10.74 13.21
CA VAL A 181 -13.24 10.50 12.13
C VAL A 181 -14.39 9.62 12.62
N ILE A 182 -14.09 8.53 13.32
CA ILE A 182 -15.12 7.61 13.87
C ILE A 182 -15.99 8.32 14.90
N GLU A 183 -15.40 9.10 15.80
CA GLU A 183 -16.14 9.89 16.79
C GLU A 183 -17.06 10.92 16.16
N ALA A 184 -16.58 11.66 15.15
CA ALA A 184 -17.38 12.65 14.42
C ALA A 184 -18.59 12.01 13.74
N ILE A 185 -18.40 10.83 13.11
CA ILE A 185 -19.51 10.07 12.50
C ILE A 185 -20.50 9.62 13.58
N GLY A 186 -20.01 9.12 14.71
CA GLY A 186 -20.85 8.67 15.82
C GLY A 186 -21.68 9.80 16.45
N GLN A 187 -21.12 11.00 16.55
CA GLN A 187 -21.82 12.19 17.04
C GLN A 187 -22.91 12.65 16.07
N ALA A 188 -22.62 12.67 14.77
CA ALA A 188 -23.59 13.04 13.73
C ALA A 188 -24.79 12.08 13.65
N GLY A 189 -24.63 10.84 14.11
CA GLY A 189 -25.68 9.83 14.13
C GLY A 189 -26.56 9.86 15.39
N ARG A 190 -26.25 10.71 16.38
CA ARG A 190 -27.11 10.88 17.55
C ARG A 190 -28.26 11.80 17.17
N PRO A 191 -29.54 11.42 17.37
CA PRO A 191 -30.63 12.35 17.19
C PRO A 191 -30.43 13.50 18.17
N ASP A 192 -30.58 14.75 17.67
CA ASP A 192 -30.56 15.93 18.50
C ASP A 192 -31.51 15.68 19.68
N GLY A 193 -30.96 15.69 20.88
CA GLY A 193 -31.71 15.41 22.10
C GLY A 193 -32.83 16.43 22.25
N SER A 194 -34.07 15.93 22.22
CA SER A 194 -35.26 16.67 22.59
C SER A 194 -35.23 16.99 24.07
#